data_a84b00cd4ea76bf26623845438123a05
#
_entry.id   a84b00cd4ea76bf26623845438123a05
#
_cell.length_a   1.000
_cell.length_b   1.000
_cell.length_c   1.000
_cell.angle_alpha   90.00
_cell.angle_beta   90.00
_cell.angle_gamma   90.00
#
_symmetry.space_group_name_H-M   'P 1'
#
loop_
_entity.id
_entity.type
_entity.pdbx_description
1 polymer ?
#
loop_
_entity_poly.entity_id
_entity_poly.type
_entity_poly.pdbx_seq_one_letter_code
_entity_poly.pdbx_strand_id
1 'polypeptide(L)'
;MVRPEFFVKTLKDNGIDFYAGVPDSLLKNICAYITDNLPADHNIIAANEGGAMGIAAGYHLATGKIPVVYMQNSGEGNIINPLASLTDKEVYNIPVLLVIGWRGRPGVHDEPQHVKQGKVTTGLLNTMGINYAILPKDEEGAAKQIKIAADYMKNTNECYDLDI
;
A
#
# COMPACT_ATOMS: atom_id res chain seq x y z
N MET A 1 -2.74 9.45 -13.31
CA MET A 1 -2.02 8.34 -12.63
C MET A 1 -0.65 8.23 -13.27
N VAL A 2 0.40 8.04 -12.50
CA VAL A 2 1.74 7.77 -13.03
C VAL A 2 1.78 6.47 -13.83
N ARG A 3 2.74 6.33 -14.75
CA ARG A 3 2.93 5.10 -15.53
C ARG A 3 3.32 3.96 -14.59
N PRO A 4 2.72 2.76 -14.73
CA PRO A 4 2.99 1.61 -13.86
C PRO A 4 4.46 1.22 -13.80
N GLU A 5 5.15 1.19 -14.94
CA GLU A 5 6.58 0.88 -15.02
C GLU A 5 7.44 1.87 -14.24
N PHE A 6 7.09 3.17 -14.28
CA PHE A 6 7.77 4.20 -13.52
C PHE A 6 7.56 4.02 -12.01
N PHE A 7 6.31 3.77 -11.59
CA PHE A 7 5.96 3.54 -10.19
C PHE A 7 6.73 2.36 -9.60
N VAL A 8 6.66 1.20 -10.26
CA VAL A 8 7.33 -0.03 -9.81
C VAL A 8 8.85 0.13 -9.81
N LYS A 9 9.41 0.75 -10.87
CA LYS A 9 10.85 1.04 -10.92
C LYS A 9 11.28 1.94 -9.77
N THR A 10 10.52 3.00 -9.49
CA THR A 10 10.86 3.95 -8.42
C THR A 10 10.82 3.29 -7.04
N LEU A 11 9.85 2.41 -6.77
CA LEU A 11 9.81 1.60 -5.57
C LEU A 11 11.06 0.71 -5.46
N LYS A 12 11.41 0.00 -6.54
CA LYS A 12 12.59 -0.86 -6.58
C LYS A 12 13.88 -0.09 -6.35
N ASP A 13 14.03 1.10 -6.94
CA ASP A 13 15.20 1.97 -6.74
C ASP A 13 15.33 2.44 -5.27
N ASN A 14 14.24 2.41 -4.51
CA ASN A 14 14.19 2.67 -3.07
C ASN A 14 14.30 1.38 -2.20
N GLY A 15 14.52 0.21 -2.82
CA GLY A 15 14.69 -1.07 -2.13
C GLY A 15 13.39 -1.80 -1.81
N ILE A 16 12.29 -1.44 -2.47
CA ILE A 16 10.95 -2.00 -2.27
C ILE A 16 10.58 -2.75 -3.56
N ASP A 17 10.62 -4.07 -3.54
CA ASP A 17 10.45 -4.92 -4.74
C ASP A 17 9.62 -6.19 -4.51
N PHE A 18 8.92 -6.29 -3.39
CA PHE A 18 7.99 -7.39 -3.08
C PHE A 18 6.58 -6.86 -2.85
N TYR A 19 5.60 -7.55 -3.42
CA TYR A 19 4.20 -7.14 -3.44
C TYR A 19 3.30 -8.28 -2.96
N ALA A 20 2.34 -7.96 -2.11
CA ALA A 20 1.22 -8.84 -1.77
C ALA A 20 -0.06 -8.01 -1.79
N GLY A 21 -1.21 -8.58 -2.15
CA GLY A 21 -2.42 -7.78 -2.10
C GLY A 21 -3.62 -8.40 -2.76
N VAL A 22 -4.68 -7.61 -2.81
CA VAL A 22 -5.93 -7.92 -3.50
C VAL A 22 -6.11 -6.91 -4.63
N PRO A 23 -6.19 -7.36 -5.89
CA PRO A 23 -6.31 -6.45 -7.03
C PRO A 23 -7.54 -5.55 -6.96
N ASP A 24 -7.37 -4.29 -7.33
CA ASP A 24 -8.43 -3.27 -7.39
C ASP A 24 -8.50 -2.63 -8.78
N SER A 25 -9.68 -2.11 -9.11
CA SER A 25 -9.95 -1.49 -10.42
C SER A 25 -9.24 -0.15 -10.62
N LEU A 26 -9.00 0.66 -9.56
CA LEU A 26 -8.18 1.87 -9.66
C LEU A 26 -6.70 1.51 -9.87
N LEU A 27 -6.24 0.43 -9.24
CA LEU A 27 -4.87 -0.05 -9.32
C LEU A 27 -4.64 -0.99 -10.50
N LYS A 28 -5.65 -1.24 -11.36
CA LYS A 28 -5.62 -2.28 -12.40
C LYS A 28 -4.35 -2.26 -13.27
N ASN A 29 -3.88 -1.09 -13.67
CA ASN A 29 -2.70 -0.97 -14.52
C ASN A 29 -1.41 -1.30 -13.77
N ILE A 30 -1.31 -0.90 -12.49
CA ILE A 30 -0.18 -1.25 -11.60
C ILE A 30 -0.20 -2.75 -11.33
N CYS A 31 -1.36 -3.31 -10.95
CA CYS A 31 -1.50 -4.74 -10.68
C CYS A 31 -1.16 -5.60 -11.92
N ALA A 32 -1.63 -5.21 -13.11
CA ALA A 32 -1.29 -5.89 -14.36
C ALA A 32 0.22 -5.82 -14.63
N TYR A 33 0.83 -4.65 -14.52
CA TYR A 33 2.27 -4.50 -14.74
C TYR A 33 3.10 -5.36 -13.79
N ILE A 34 2.75 -5.38 -12.49
CA ILE A 34 3.41 -6.22 -11.49
C ILE A 34 3.29 -7.70 -11.87
N THR A 35 2.07 -8.15 -12.22
CA THR A 35 1.82 -9.55 -12.57
C THR A 35 2.57 -9.99 -13.84
N ASP A 36 2.63 -9.12 -14.85
CA ASP A 36 3.22 -9.46 -16.15
C ASP A 36 4.75 -9.33 -16.21
N ASN A 37 5.35 -8.51 -15.33
CA ASN A 37 6.75 -8.11 -15.47
C ASN A 37 7.64 -8.47 -14.27
N LEU A 38 7.08 -8.86 -13.12
CA LEU A 38 7.88 -9.29 -11.97
C LEU A 38 7.96 -10.82 -11.88
N PRO A 39 9.00 -11.36 -11.24
CA PRO A 39 9.06 -12.79 -10.90
C PRO A 39 7.83 -13.19 -10.06
N ALA A 40 7.34 -14.43 -10.27
CA ALA A 40 6.13 -14.91 -9.60
C ALA A 40 6.24 -14.95 -8.07
N ASP A 41 7.44 -15.06 -7.54
CA ASP A 41 7.73 -15.01 -6.10
C ASP A 41 7.83 -13.57 -5.53
N HIS A 42 7.74 -12.56 -6.39
CA HIS A 42 7.73 -11.14 -6.00
C HIS A 42 6.33 -10.51 -5.98
N ASN A 43 5.29 -11.24 -6.38
CA ASN A 43 3.89 -10.78 -6.32
C ASN A 43 2.96 -11.91 -5.91
N ILE A 44 2.32 -11.76 -4.77
CA ILE A 44 1.37 -12.74 -4.23
C ILE A 44 -0.02 -12.14 -4.17
N ILE A 45 -0.94 -12.65 -4.99
CA ILE A 45 -2.36 -12.31 -4.88
C ILE A 45 -2.94 -13.10 -3.71
N ALA A 46 -3.33 -12.38 -2.67
CA ALA A 46 -3.86 -12.96 -1.44
C ALA A 46 -5.38 -13.18 -1.52
N ALA A 47 -5.89 -14.09 -0.70
CA ALA A 47 -7.33 -14.35 -0.61
C ALA A 47 -8.11 -13.18 0.03
N ASN A 48 -7.44 -12.38 0.86
CA ASN A 48 -7.95 -11.15 1.47
C ASN A 48 -6.79 -10.27 1.94
N GLU A 49 -7.10 -9.02 2.30
CA GLU A 49 -6.10 -8.02 2.65
C GLU A 49 -5.39 -8.33 3.98
N GLY A 50 -6.07 -8.93 4.94
CA GLY A 50 -5.46 -9.40 6.19
C GLY A 50 -4.41 -10.48 5.94
N GLY A 51 -4.70 -11.42 5.04
CA GLY A 51 -3.73 -12.41 4.57
C GLY A 51 -2.54 -11.78 3.86
N ALA A 52 -2.77 -10.74 3.04
CA ALA A 52 -1.70 -9.97 2.39
C ALA A 52 -0.77 -9.32 3.41
N MET A 53 -1.32 -8.73 4.48
CA MET A 53 -0.53 -8.16 5.58
C MET A 53 0.32 -9.23 6.29
N GLY A 54 -0.24 -10.42 6.53
CA GLY A 54 0.51 -11.54 7.11
C GLY A 54 1.67 -12.00 6.24
N ILE A 55 1.46 -12.10 4.91
CA ILE A 55 2.51 -12.43 3.93
C ILE A 55 3.59 -11.35 3.93
N ALA A 56 3.20 -10.08 3.88
CA ALA A 56 4.12 -8.94 3.90
C ALA A 56 4.97 -8.91 5.19
N ALA A 57 4.36 -9.10 6.34
CA ALA A 57 5.06 -9.18 7.61
C ALA A 57 6.07 -10.34 7.64
N GLY A 58 5.68 -11.52 7.15
CA GLY A 58 6.56 -12.68 7.02
C GLY A 58 7.75 -12.42 6.10
N TYR A 59 7.53 -11.75 4.96
CA TYR A 59 8.60 -11.32 4.06
C TYR A 59 9.60 -10.38 4.74
N HIS A 60 9.10 -9.37 5.47
CA HIS A 60 9.96 -8.45 6.21
C HIS A 60 10.80 -9.18 7.26
N LEU A 61 10.18 -10.04 8.06
CA LEU A 61 10.87 -10.82 9.10
C LEU A 61 11.95 -11.74 8.54
N ALA A 62 11.73 -12.28 7.33
CA ALA A 62 12.69 -13.17 6.68
C ALA A 62 13.85 -12.42 5.99
N THR A 63 13.62 -11.20 5.51
CA THR A 63 14.55 -10.50 4.61
C THR A 63 15.07 -9.16 5.13
N GLY A 64 14.39 -8.55 6.08
CA GLY A 64 14.62 -7.17 6.53
C GLY A 64 14.20 -6.10 5.52
N LYS A 65 13.62 -6.48 4.37
CA LYS A 65 13.18 -5.54 3.34
C LYS A 65 11.74 -5.07 3.59
N ILE A 66 11.39 -3.91 3.04
CA ILE A 66 10.05 -3.33 3.12
C ILE A 66 9.19 -3.91 2.00
N PRO A 67 8.06 -4.58 2.32
CA PRO A 67 7.09 -5.05 1.33
C PRO A 67 6.04 -3.98 0.99
N VAL A 68 5.33 -4.20 -0.12
CA VAL A 68 4.11 -3.48 -0.50
C VAL A 68 2.90 -4.36 -0.22
N VAL A 69 1.85 -3.77 0.36
CA VAL A 69 0.50 -4.35 0.35
C VAL A 69 -0.42 -3.43 -0.43
N TYR A 70 -0.97 -3.94 -1.54
CA TYR A 70 -1.89 -3.19 -2.39
C TYR A 70 -3.33 -3.68 -2.21
N MET A 71 -4.29 -2.73 -2.21
CA MET A 71 -5.71 -3.05 -2.02
C MET A 71 -6.62 -1.91 -2.47
N GLN A 72 -7.92 -2.17 -2.57
CA GLN A 72 -8.95 -1.14 -2.55
C GLN A 72 -9.16 -0.64 -1.11
N ASN A 73 -9.54 0.61 -0.92
CA ASN A 73 -9.81 1.15 0.42
C ASN A 73 -10.93 0.40 1.18
N SER A 74 -11.80 -0.35 0.51
CA SER A 74 -12.75 -1.24 1.19
C SER A 74 -12.04 -2.37 1.97
N GLY A 75 -10.81 -2.70 1.61
CA GLY A 75 -9.99 -3.69 2.31
C GLY A 75 -9.35 -3.19 3.61
N GLU A 76 -9.39 -1.87 3.89
CA GLU A 76 -8.84 -1.31 5.13
C GLU A 76 -9.43 -1.97 6.38
N GLY A 77 -10.73 -2.31 6.35
CA GLY A 77 -11.38 -3.03 7.46
C GLY A 77 -10.74 -4.39 7.77
N ASN A 78 -10.22 -5.09 6.75
CA ASN A 78 -9.59 -6.41 6.88
C ASN A 78 -8.15 -6.32 7.43
N ILE A 79 -7.52 -5.14 7.39
CA ILE A 79 -6.16 -4.95 7.88
C ILE A 79 -6.08 -4.28 9.25
N ILE A 80 -7.20 -3.86 9.85
CA ILE A 80 -7.22 -3.23 11.18
C ILE A 80 -6.52 -4.10 12.22
N ASN A 81 -6.89 -5.37 12.30
CA ASN A 81 -6.26 -6.27 13.26
C ASN A 81 -4.77 -6.50 13.00
N PRO A 82 -4.29 -6.86 11.79
CA PRO A 82 -2.86 -6.99 11.57
C PRO A 82 -2.08 -5.67 11.73
N LEU A 83 -2.66 -4.52 11.44
CA LEU A 83 -2.01 -3.23 11.76
C LEU A 83 -1.84 -3.04 13.27
N ALA A 84 -2.89 -3.31 14.06
CA ALA A 84 -2.86 -3.10 15.51
C ALA A 84 -2.08 -4.18 16.28
N SER A 85 -2.09 -5.43 15.83
CA SER A 85 -1.57 -6.57 16.62
C SER A 85 -0.40 -7.32 15.98
N LEU A 86 0.07 -6.88 14.80
CA LEU A 86 1.23 -7.47 14.13
C LEU A 86 2.27 -6.40 13.76
N THR A 87 1.89 -5.39 12.97
CA THR A 87 2.87 -4.41 12.44
C THR A 87 3.08 -3.19 13.32
N ASP A 88 2.21 -2.94 14.30
CA ASP A 88 2.30 -1.78 15.19
C ASP A 88 3.66 -1.69 15.89
N LYS A 89 4.12 -0.46 16.13
CA LYS A 89 5.40 -0.16 16.79
C LYS A 89 5.53 -0.73 18.21
N GLU A 90 4.41 -0.92 18.90
CA GLU A 90 4.38 -1.50 20.24
C GLU A 90 4.32 -3.03 20.21
N VAL A 91 4.26 -3.65 19.01
CA VAL A 91 4.21 -5.11 18.84
C VAL A 91 5.50 -5.61 18.19
N TYR A 92 5.53 -5.74 16.84
CA TYR A 92 6.73 -6.21 16.12
C TYR A 92 7.43 -5.10 15.34
N ASN A 93 6.81 -3.93 15.22
CA ASN A 93 7.36 -2.75 14.52
C ASN A 93 7.82 -3.09 13.09
N ILE A 94 6.90 -3.58 12.28
CA ILE A 94 7.16 -4.04 10.91
C ILE A 94 6.71 -2.98 9.91
N PRO A 95 7.63 -2.41 9.10
CA PRO A 95 7.26 -1.45 8.07
C PRO A 95 6.60 -2.15 6.89
N VAL A 96 5.46 -1.65 6.48
CA VAL A 96 4.75 -2.06 5.25
C VAL A 96 4.32 -0.82 4.49
N LEU A 97 4.64 -0.76 3.19
CA LEU A 97 4.08 0.25 2.32
C LEU A 97 2.68 -0.19 1.87
N LEU A 98 1.67 0.52 2.34
CA LEU A 98 0.31 0.36 1.83
C LEU A 98 0.17 1.15 0.52
N VAL A 99 -0.50 0.57 -0.46
CA VAL A 99 -0.87 1.23 -1.73
C VAL A 99 -2.37 1.04 -1.90
N ILE A 100 -3.12 2.08 -1.58
CA ILE A 100 -4.57 2.01 -1.48
C ILE A 100 -5.22 2.73 -2.67
N GLY A 101 -6.07 2.01 -3.41
CA GLY A 101 -6.96 2.59 -4.39
C GLY A 101 -8.14 3.27 -3.69
N TRP A 102 -8.14 4.61 -3.64
CA TRP A 102 -9.15 5.37 -2.89
C TRP A 102 -10.44 5.55 -3.69
N ARG A 103 -11.29 4.52 -3.67
CA ARG A 103 -12.64 4.56 -4.25
C ARG A 103 -13.56 5.44 -3.40
N GLY A 104 -14.45 6.17 -4.07
CA GLY A 104 -15.42 7.05 -3.41
C GLY A 104 -14.80 8.26 -2.71
N ARG A 105 -13.61 8.68 -3.11
CA ARG A 105 -12.91 9.85 -2.57
C ARG A 105 -13.81 11.09 -2.61
N PRO A 106 -13.92 11.88 -1.52
CA PRO A 106 -14.73 13.09 -1.51
C PRO A 106 -14.36 14.05 -2.64
N GLY A 107 -15.40 14.54 -3.35
CA GLY A 107 -15.22 15.42 -4.52
C GLY A 107 -14.96 14.71 -5.84
N VAL A 108 -14.83 13.38 -5.86
CA VAL A 108 -14.72 12.58 -7.07
C VAL A 108 -15.98 11.74 -7.25
N HIS A 109 -16.54 11.71 -8.47
CA HIS A 109 -17.70 10.88 -8.77
C HIS A 109 -17.27 9.39 -8.79
N ASP A 110 -18.01 8.56 -8.07
CA ASP A 110 -17.82 7.11 -8.02
C ASP A 110 -19.17 6.42 -7.75
N GLU A 111 -19.20 5.10 -7.80
CA GLU A 111 -20.39 4.28 -7.58
C GLU A 111 -20.91 4.42 -6.12
N PRO A 112 -22.23 4.34 -5.90
CA PRO A 112 -22.84 4.57 -4.57
C PRO A 112 -22.25 3.72 -3.44
N GLN A 113 -21.88 2.48 -3.72
CA GLN A 113 -21.30 1.56 -2.73
C GLN A 113 -19.92 2.02 -2.21
N HIS A 114 -19.21 2.89 -2.94
CA HIS A 114 -17.91 3.42 -2.52
C HIS A 114 -17.99 4.71 -1.70
N VAL A 115 -19.15 5.41 -1.72
CA VAL A 115 -19.28 6.75 -1.11
C VAL A 115 -18.97 6.75 0.38
N LYS A 116 -19.48 5.76 1.14
CA LYS A 116 -19.23 5.67 2.58
C LYS A 116 -17.76 5.33 2.85
N GLN A 117 -17.23 4.34 2.14
CA GLN A 117 -15.85 3.90 2.29
C GLN A 117 -14.86 5.03 1.99
N GLY A 118 -15.09 5.78 0.90
CA GLY A 118 -14.21 6.90 0.55
C GLY A 118 -14.17 8.01 1.60
N LYS A 119 -15.27 8.20 2.36
CA LYS A 119 -15.33 9.20 3.44
C LYS A 119 -14.58 8.78 4.71
N VAL A 120 -14.40 7.47 4.95
CA VAL A 120 -13.80 6.97 6.19
C VAL A 120 -12.34 6.59 6.03
N THR A 121 -11.83 6.42 4.82
CA THR A 121 -10.46 6.00 4.49
C THR A 121 -9.40 6.73 5.33
N THR A 122 -9.27 8.03 5.18
CA THR A 122 -8.26 8.79 5.94
C THR A 122 -8.54 8.84 7.44
N GLY A 123 -9.80 8.70 7.84
CA GLY A 123 -10.18 8.56 9.26
C GLY A 123 -9.67 7.27 9.88
N LEU A 124 -9.72 6.16 9.14
CA LEU A 124 -9.18 4.87 9.58
C LEU A 124 -7.65 4.94 9.69
N LEU A 125 -6.96 5.45 8.66
CA LEU A 125 -5.50 5.63 8.69
C LEU A 125 -5.05 6.48 9.88
N ASN A 126 -5.71 7.63 10.11
CA ASN A 126 -5.42 8.49 11.27
C ASN A 126 -5.65 7.78 12.60
N THR A 127 -6.76 7.02 12.73
CA THR A 127 -7.06 6.28 13.96
C THR A 127 -6.01 5.20 14.24
N MET A 128 -5.48 4.57 13.19
CA MET A 128 -4.43 3.57 13.29
C MET A 128 -3.02 4.18 13.41
N GLY A 129 -2.89 5.51 13.38
CA GLY A 129 -1.60 6.18 13.46
C GLY A 129 -0.73 6.02 12.21
N ILE A 130 -1.33 5.67 11.07
CA ILE A 130 -0.61 5.47 9.80
C ILE A 130 -0.43 6.82 9.10
N ASN A 131 0.82 7.20 8.82
CA ASN A 131 1.10 8.33 7.95
C ASN A 131 0.76 7.99 6.50
N TYR A 132 0.15 8.93 5.79
CA TYR A 132 -0.25 8.73 4.40
C TYR A 132 -0.03 9.96 3.55
N ALA A 133 0.01 9.75 2.24
CA ALA A 133 -0.04 10.83 1.26
C ALA A 133 -0.79 10.39 0.00
N ILE A 134 -1.45 11.35 -0.65
CA ILE A 134 -2.01 11.13 -1.98
C ILE A 134 -0.86 11.18 -2.98
N LEU A 135 -0.71 10.13 -3.78
CA LEU A 135 0.36 10.05 -4.77
C LEU A 135 0.15 11.13 -5.85
N PRO A 136 1.12 12.02 -6.09
CA PRO A 136 1.07 12.96 -7.21
C PRO A 136 0.91 12.27 -8.55
N LYS A 137 0.21 12.93 -9.49
CA LYS A 137 -0.08 12.36 -10.82
C LYS A 137 1.10 12.48 -11.79
N ASP A 138 2.02 13.40 -11.53
CA ASP A 138 3.26 13.56 -12.29
C ASP A 138 4.40 12.71 -11.70
N GLU A 139 5.34 12.33 -12.55
CA GLU A 139 6.40 11.38 -12.17
C GLU A 139 7.41 11.99 -11.19
N GLU A 140 7.71 13.28 -11.30
CA GLU A 140 8.65 13.95 -10.38
C GLU A 140 8.07 14.01 -8.97
N GLY A 141 6.83 14.47 -8.85
CA GLY A 141 6.11 14.50 -7.57
C GLY A 141 5.95 13.11 -6.96
N ALA A 142 5.60 12.11 -7.78
CA ALA A 142 5.46 10.73 -7.33
C ALA A 142 6.78 10.15 -6.84
N ALA A 143 7.88 10.36 -7.56
CA ALA A 143 9.21 9.91 -7.13
C ALA A 143 9.62 10.53 -5.79
N LYS A 144 9.38 11.84 -5.62
CA LYS A 144 9.64 12.55 -4.36
C LYS A 144 8.81 11.96 -3.22
N GLN A 145 7.51 11.71 -3.45
CA GLN A 145 6.62 11.18 -2.42
C GLN A 145 6.98 9.74 -2.05
N ILE A 146 7.30 8.89 -3.02
CA ILE A 146 7.77 7.51 -2.77
C ILE A 146 9.07 7.54 -1.93
N LYS A 147 10.00 8.45 -2.25
CA LYS A 147 11.22 8.59 -1.46
C LYS A 147 10.93 9.01 -0.02
N ILE A 148 10.02 9.96 0.20
CA ILE A 148 9.59 10.39 1.55
C ILE A 148 9.04 9.19 2.33
N ALA A 149 8.14 8.41 1.72
CA ALA A 149 7.56 7.22 2.34
C ALA A 149 8.65 6.18 2.68
N ALA A 150 9.55 5.89 1.73
CA ALA A 150 10.63 4.93 1.94
C ALA A 150 11.60 5.37 3.05
N ASP A 151 11.99 6.64 3.07
CA ASP A 151 12.87 7.20 4.10
C ASP A 151 12.18 7.17 5.48
N TYR A 152 10.90 7.52 5.55
CA TYR A 152 10.11 7.43 6.79
C TYR A 152 10.11 5.99 7.33
N MET A 153 9.71 5.02 6.52
CA MET A 153 9.65 3.61 6.93
C MET A 153 11.03 3.05 7.35
N LYS A 154 12.11 3.44 6.66
CA LYS A 154 13.48 3.03 7.03
C LYS A 154 13.95 3.61 8.36
N ASN A 155 13.49 4.81 8.71
CA ASN A 155 13.90 5.49 9.93
C ASN A 155 13.06 5.11 11.15
N THR A 156 11.79 4.72 10.96
CA THR A 156 10.84 4.47 12.06
C THR A 156 10.45 3.00 12.22
N ASN A 157 10.57 2.20 11.14
CA ASN A 157 9.96 0.88 11.00
C ASN A 157 8.41 0.90 11.11
N GLU A 158 7.78 2.04 10.89
CA GLU A 158 6.32 2.17 10.89
C GLU A 158 5.78 2.04 9.47
N CYS A 159 4.50 1.64 9.35
CA CYS A 159 3.80 1.58 8.07
C CYS A 159 3.59 2.99 7.48
N TYR A 160 3.46 3.06 6.16
CA TYR A 160 3.12 4.27 5.43
C TYR A 160 2.12 3.94 4.31
N ASP A 161 1.21 4.86 4.00
CA ASP A 161 0.26 4.67 2.92
C ASP A 161 0.44 5.68 1.77
N LEU A 162 0.31 5.18 0.56
CA LEU A 162 0.19 5.95 -0.68
C LEU A 162 -1.20 5.72 -1.28
N ASP A 163 -2.09 6.69 -1.07
CA ASP A 163 -3.42 6.72 -1.71
C ASP A 163 -3.32 7.07 -3.21
N ILE A 164 -4.04 6.33 -4.04
CA ILE A 164 -4.10 6.50 -5.50
C ILE A 164 -5.53 6.81 -5.97
#